data_88f89a58512e59367ebac387c11e6d30
#
_entry.id   88f89a58512e59367ebac387c11e6d30
#
_cell.length_a   1.000
_cell.length_b   1.000
_cell.length_c   1.000
_cell.angle_alpha   90.00
_cell.angle_beta   90.00
_cell.angle_gamma   90.00
#
_symmetry.space_group_name_H-M   'P 1'
#
loop_
_entity.id
_entity.type
_entity.pdbx_description
1 polymer ?
#
loop_
_entity_poly.entity_id
_entity_poly.type
_entity_poly.pdbx_seq_one_letter_code
_entity_poly.pdbx_strand_id
1 'polypeptide(L)'
;MINCKRIWAAITAAALCISLAGCGAASSSSAASSEAATVESAPASSAAAQEEAASPETAATGLRVAGLKGPTTMGLVNLMDSDDGANYTFTMYGAADEIVPLLVKGELDAAAVPANLAATLYQKTQGQVEVACINTLGVLYIVENGDTVQSVADLKGQTIVTTGKGTTPEYVLRYVLSQNGLDPDADVNIVYCSEATEALSQVQAGQATIAMLPQPFVTTALSQVEGLRVALDMNEEWQKVAGSQLVTGVLVVRKDAVEADPDAFEEFLNGYAASVEAANTDLEGTAALCETYGIVPKAALAQKALPECNIVFERGEQMKTDLVNYFQVLYDADPSSVGGAMPADDFYYGV
;
A
#
# COMPACT_ATOMS: atom_id res chain seq x y z
N MET A 1 -22.46 -25.77 -55.00
CA MET A 1 -22.90 -25.05 -56.24
C MET A 1 -23.26 -23.64 -55.85
N ILE A 2 -22.58 -22.72 -56.52
CA ILE A 2 -22.95 -21.31 -56.76
C ILE A 2 -22.73 -20.39 -55.52
N ASN A 3 -21.66 -19.68 -55.40
CA ASN A 3 -20.96 -18.60 -56.11
C ASN A 3 -21.62 -17.21 -56.00
N CYS A 4 -20.79 -16.28 -55.51
CA CYS A 4 -20.54 -14.91 -55.98
C CYS A 4 -21.44 -13.80 -55.38
N LYS A 5 -21.00 -12.62 -55.03
CA LYS A 5 -19.91 -11.73 -55.50
C LYS A 5 -19.72 -10.56 -54.53
N ARG A 6 -18.50 -10.10 -54.50
CA ARG A 6 -17.97 -8.78 -54.10
C ARG A 6 -18.81 -7.59 -54.60
N ILE A 7 -18.89 -6.52 -53.77
CA ILE A 7 -18.92 -5.13 -54.28
C ILE A 7 -18.07 -4.26 -53.38
N TRP A 8 -17.04 -3.68 -53.96
CA TRP A 8 -16.25 -2.55 -53.52
C TRP A 8 -17.00 -1.24 -53.81
N ALA A 9 -16.90 -0.24 -52.92
CA ALA A 9 -17.01 1.17 -53.30
C ALA A 9 -16.16 2.01 -52.33
N ALA A 10 -15.08 2.52 -52.87
CA ALA A 10 -14.29 3.64 -52.36
C ALA A 10 -14.83 4.94 -53.01
N ILE A 11 -14.81 6.06 -52.29
CA ILE A 11 -14.80 7.45 -52.79
C ILE A 11 -14.44 8.34 -51.60
N THR A 12 -13.25 8.84 -51.55
CA THR A 12 -12.54 10.08 -51.91
C THR A 12 -12.64 11.23 -50.90
N ALA A 13 -11.45 11.73 -50.63
CA ALA A 13 -11.04 12.87 -49.86
C ALA A 13 -11.53 14.23 -50.43
N ALA A 14 -11.65 15.23 -49.55
CA ALA A 14 -11.48 16.62 -49.91
C ALA A 14 -10.82 17.39 -48.76
N ALA A 15 -9.61 17.80 -49.03
CA ALA A 15 -8.88 18.80 -48.30
C ALA A 15 -9.30 20.21 -48.76
N LEU A 16 -9.42 21.14 -47.82
CA LEU A 16 -9.41 22.57 -48.18
C LEU A 16 -8.57 23.32 -47.18
N CYS A 17 -7.38 23.73 -47.64
CA CYS A 17 -6.52 24.74 -47.02
C CYS A 17 -7.02 26.14 -47.42
N ILE A 18 -7.07 27.07 -46.44
CA ILE A 18 -6.97 28.50 -46.73
C ILE A 18 -6.02 29.12 -45.72
N SER A 19 -4.88 29.51 -46.23
CA SER A 19 -3.90 30.40 -45.65
C SER A 19 -4.28 31.86 -45.94
N LEU A 20 -4.10 32.78 -45.03
CA LEU A 20 -3.72 34.14 -45.38
C LEU A 20 -2.92 34.80 -44.27
N ALA A 21 -1.78 35.24 -44.67
CA ALA A 21 -0.73 35.98 -44.06
C ALA A 21 -1.09 37.46 -43.82
N GLY A 22 -0.44 38.10 -42.89
CA GLY A 22 -0.47 39.52 -42.65
C GLY A 22 0.72 39.95 -41.83
N CYS A 23 1.77 40.34 -42.53
CA CYS A 23 2.96 40.99 -41.99
C CYS A 23 2.68 42.41 -41.51
N GLY A 24 3.47 42.88 -40.55
CA GLY A 24 3.61 44.30 -40.22
C GLY A 24 4.69 44.51 -39.19
N ALA A 25 5.83 44.92 -39.70
CA ALA A 25 7.09 45.15 -38.98
C ALA A 25 7.26 46.61 -38.53
N ALA A 26 8.17 46.75 -37.60
CA ALA A 26 9.21 47.80 -37.44
C ALA A 26 8.86 49.04 -36.61
N SER A 27 9.53 49.18 -35.55
CA SER A 27 10.74 49.96 -35.24
C SER A 27 10.58 51.43 -34.82
N SER A 28 11.36 51.71 -33.85
CA SER A 28 12.25 52.82 -33.54
C SER A 28 11.77 53.85 -32.54
N SER A 29 12.43 53.89 -31.40
CA SER A 29 13.50 54.74 -30.95
C SER A 29 13.17 56.19 -30.57
N SER A 30 13.79 56.56 -29.50
CA SER A 30 14.38 57.81 -29.04
C SER A 30 13.57 58.58 -28.01
N ALA A 31 14.06 58.64 -26.82
CA ALA A 31 15.07 59.53 -26.26
C ALA A 31 14.52 60.86 -25.72
N ALA A 32 14.86 61.04 -24.45
CA ALA A 32 15.24 62.26 -23.76
C ALA A 32 14.17 63.29 -23.34
N SER A 33 14.06 63.58 -22.10
CA SER A 33 14.66 64.74 -21.42
C SER A 33 13.96 65.03 -20.13
N SER A 34 14.67 64.93 -19.05
CA SER A 34 14.94 65.81 -17.95
C SER A 34 13.88 66.88 -17.58
N GLU A 35 13.43 66.86 -16.31
CA GLU A 35 13.64 68.03 -15.46
C GLU A 35 13.43 67.67 -13.99
N ALA A 36 14.29 68.16 -13.18
CA ALA A 36 14.37 67.98 -11.75
C ALA A 36 13.46 69.00 -11.01
N ALA A 37 12.91 68.57 -9.90
CA ALA A 37 12.53 69.45 -8.83
C ALA A 37 12.71 68.78 -7.48
N THR A 38 13.44 69.47 -6.67
CA THR A 38 14.01 69.21 -5.38
C THR A 38 13.01 69.18 -4.21
N VAL A 39 13.35 68.32 -3.24
CA VAL A 39 13.37 68.49 -1.77
C VAL A 39 12.04 68.53 -1.02
N GLU A 40 11.80 67.53 -0.13
CA GLU A 40 11.77 67.79 1.32
C GLU A 40 11.89 66.50 2.12
N SER A 41 12.76 66.53 3.09
CA SER A 41 13.08 65.42 4.00
C SER A 41 12.13 65.44 5.18
N ALA A 42 11.66 64.25 5.60
CA ALA A 42 11.29 63.96 6.98
C ALA A 42 11.32 62.47 7.24
N PRO A 43 11.51 61.98 8.48
CA PRO A 43 12.45 60.90 8.74
C PRO A 43 11.84 59.50 8.69
N ALA A 44 12.67 58.55 8.32
CA ALA A 44 12.46 57.13 8.39
C ALA A 44 12.09 56.65 9.80
N SER A 45 10.92 56.03 9.91
CA SER A 45 10.67 55.06 10.97
C SER A 45 11.01 53.69 10.42
N SER A 46 12.16 53.20 10.85
CA SER A 46 12.64 51.85 10.66
C SER A 46 11.72 50.90 11.44
N ALA A 47 10.74 50.30 10.78
CA ALA A 47 10.13 49.07 11.25
C ALA A 47 11.00 47.93 10.71
N ALA A 48 11.94 47.48 11.52
CA ALA A 48 12.58 46.21 11.33
C ALA A 48 11.48 45.15 11.37
N ALA A 49 11.19 44.54 10.23
CA ALA A 49 10.55 43.25 10.20
C ALA A 49 11.51 42.28 10.91
N GLN A 50 11.16 41.93 12.14
CA GLN A 50 11.73 40.76 12.76
C GLN A 50 11.24 39.58 11.90
N GLU A 51 12.17 39.04 11.18
CA GLU A 51 12.14 37.66 10.72
C GLU A 51 12.02 36.83 12.00
N GLU A 52 10.80 36.37 12.29
CA GLU A 52 10.51 35.40 13.33
C GLU A 52 11.20 34.14 12.87
N ALA A 53 12.41 33.94 13.39
CA ALA A 53 13.08 32.67 13.29
C ALA A 53 12.12 31.63 13.85
N ALA A 54 11.59 30.77 12.95
CA ALA A 54 10.89 29.58 13.34
C ALA A 54 11.78 28.87 14.38
N SER A 55 11.31 28.83 15.60
CA SER A 55 11.89 27.98 16.64
C SER A 55 12.01 26.59 16.03
N PRO A 56 13.12 25.88 16.24
CA PRO A 56 13.20 24.51 15.85
C PRO A 56 12.00 23.80 16.53
N GLU A 57 11.09 23.31 15.71
CA GLU A 57 10.05 22.39 16.13
C GLU A 57 10.77 21.33 16.96
N THR A 58 10.44 21.21 18.23
CA THR A 58 10.96 20.19 19.11
C THR A 58 10.73 18.89 18.37
N ALA A 59 11.81 18.27 17.89
CA ALA A 59 11.76 16.96 17.27
C ALA A 59 10.99 16.06 18.24
N ALA A 60 9.89 15.48 17.77
CA ALA A 60 9.15 14.52 18.57
C ALA A 60 10.15 13.44 19.01
N THR A 61 10.28 13.28 20.32
CA THR A 61 11.30 12.40 20.92
C THR A 61 10.92 10.92 20.83
N GLY A 62 9.86 10.58 20.05
CA GLY A 62 9.32 9.23 19.91
C GLY A 62 9.46 8.66 18.51
N LEU A 63 9.20 7.35 18.38
CA LEU A 63 9.23 6.64 17.10
C LEU A 63 8.16 7.16 16.14
N ARG A 64 8.55 7.38 14.90
CA ARG A 64 7.66 7.74 13.79
C ARG A 64 7.27 6.46 13.05
N VAL A 65 6.03 6.03 13.23
CA VAL A 65 5.51 4.75 12.75
C VAL A 65 4.50 4.96 11.64
N ALA A 66 4.69 4.29 10.52
CA ALA A 66 3.72 4.28 9.43
C ALA A 66 2.92 2.97 9.39
N GLY A 67 1.69 3.05 8.90
CA GLY A 67 0.86 1.90 8.60
C GLY A 67 0.05 2.09 7.33
N LEU A 68 -0.42 1.00 6.76
CA LEU A 68 -1.36 1.02 5.65
C LEU A 68 -2.80 0.96 6.17
N LYS A 69 -3.73 1.61 5.47
CA LYS A 69 -5.17 1.45 5.73
C LYS A 69 -5.59 0.03 5.38
N GLY A 70 -5.52 -0.86 6.35
CA GLY A 70 -5.82 -2.27 6.16
C GLY A 70 -5.42 -3.13 7.36
N PRO A 71 -5.35 -4.46 7.19
CA PRO A 71 -5.15 -5.40 8.29
C PRO A 71 -3.83 -5.20 9.02
N THR A 72 -2.76 -4.77 8.34
CA THR A 72 -1.44 -4.52 8.94
C THR A 72 -1.43 -3.43 10.01
N THR A 73 -2.42 -2.54 10.01
CA THR A 73 -2.54 -1.45 11.01
C THR A 73 -3.62 -1.75 12.07
N MET A 74 -4.57 -2.66 11.79
CA MET A 74 -5.65 -2.97 12.74
C MET A 74 -5.12 -3.51 14.08
N GLY A 75 -3.98 -4.21 14.06
CA GLY A 75 -3.30 -4.65 15.30
C GLY A 75 -2.61 -3.52 16.10
N LEU A 76 -2.43 -2.33 15.51
CA LEU A 76 -1.79 -1.18 16.16
C LEU A 76 -2.78 -0.22 16.82
N VAL A 77 -4.08 -0.27 16.48
CA VAL A 77 -5.03 0.79 16.86
C VAL A 77 -5.21 0.97 18.37
N ASN A 78 -5.10 -0.10 19.15
CA ASN A 78 -5.18 0.00 20.61
C ASN A 78 -3.93 0.68 21.20
N LEU A 79 -2.74 0.47 20.63
CA LEU A 79 -1.53 1.19 21.00
C LEU A 79 -1.61 2.66 20.58
N MET A 80 -2.11 2.93 19.39
CA MET A 80 -2.32 4.30 18.89
C MET A 80 -3.24 5.10 19.81
N ASP A 81 -4.32 4.49 20.28
CA ASP A 81 -5.29 5.13 21.17
C ASP A 81 -4.73 5.32 22.60
N SER A 82 -4.07 4.31 23.12
CA SER A 82 -3.52 4.35 24.49
C SER A 82 -2.32 5.27 24.63
N ASP A 83 -1.51 5.45 23.58
CA ASP A 83 -0.36 6.34 23.56
C ASP A 83 -0.77 7.81 23.38
N ASP A 84 -1.84 8.06 22.65
CA ASP A 84 -2.38 9.41 22.32
C ASP A 84 -1.31 10.42 21.85
N GLY A 85 -0.29 9.91 21.13
CA GLY A 85 0.82 10.71 20.62
C GLY A 85 1.86 11.12 21.67
N ALA A 86 1.87 10.49 22.85
CA ALA A 86 2.80 10.82 23.92
C ALA A 86 4.24 10.36 23.62
N ASN A 87 4.39 9.14 23.08
CA ASN A 87 5.67 8.52 22.80
C ASN A 87 5.88 8.18 21.33
N TYR A 88 4.80 8.04 20.54
CA TYR A 88 4.84 7.61 19.15
C TYR A 88 4.05 8.54 18.25
N THR A 89 4.52 8.72 17.02
CA THR A 89 3.75 9.42 15.99
C THR A 89 3.31 8.40 14.95
N PHE A 90 2.00 8.21 14.79
CA PHE A 90 1.44 7.27 13.83
C PHE A 90 0.89 8.00 12.60
N THR A 91 1.26 7.53 11.41
CA THR A 91 0.73 8.06 10.13
C THR A 91 0.26 6.91 9.27
N MET A 92 -0.98 7.02 8.74
CA MET A 92 -1.54 6.01 7.84
C MET A 92 -1.52 6.47 6.39
N TYR A 93 -1.15 5.55 5.51
CA TYR A 93 -1.04 5.75 4.06
C TYR A 93 -2.01 4.83 3.31
N GLY A 94 -2.36 5.21 2.08
CA GLY A 94 -3.22 4.42 1.20
C GLY A 94 -2.46 3.30 0.49
N ALA A 95 -1.19 3.54 0.15
CA ALA A 95 -0.36 2.63 -0.61
C ALA A 95 1.08 2.55 -0.06
N ALA A 96 1.71 1.38 -0.25
CA ALA A 96 3.04 1.11 0.30
C ALA A 96 4.16 1.91 -0.36
N ASP A 97 3.98 2.35 -1.61
CA ASP A 97 4.94 3.18 -2.34
C ASP A 97 5.07 4.60 -1.76
N GLU A 98 4.08 5.07 -1.01
CA GLU A 98 4.17 6.32 -0.25
C GLU A 98 5.13 6.19 0.95
N ILE A 99 5.19 5.01 1.58
CA ILE A 99 5.99 4.75 2.79
C ILE A 99 7.48 4.55 2.46
N VAL A 100 7.78 3.82 1.38
CA VAL A 100 9.16 3.44 1.00
C VAL A 100 10.15 4.60 0.98
N PRO A 101 9.86 5.74 0.28
CA PRO A 101 10.81 6.85 0.24
C PRO A 101 11.03 7.52 1.60
N LEU A 102 10.04 7.49 2.49
CA LEU A 102 10.13 8.10 3.82
C LEU A 102 11.02 7.26 4.76
N LEU A 103 10.88 5.93 4.72
CA LEU A 103 11.80 5.03 5.43
C LEU A 103 13.25 5.18 4.95
N VAL A 104 13.46 5.19 3.62
CA VAL A 104 14.80 5.32 3.03
C VAL A 104 15.47 6.65 3.39
N LYS A 105 14.70 7.74 3.50
CA LYS A 105 15.21 9.06 3.89
C LYS A 105 15.37 9.25 5.40
N GLY A 106 14.86 8.32 6.22
CA GLY A 106 14.83 8.48 7.67
C GLY A 106 13.77 9.46 8.17
N GLU A 107 12.73 9.70 7.38
CA GLU A 107 11.56 10.49 7.78
C GLU A 107 10.56 9.64 8.59
N LEU A 108 10.67 8.30 8.51
CA LEU A 108 9.99 7.31 9.33
C LEU A 108 11.03 6.38 9.96
N ASP A 109 10.73 5.87 11.15
CA ASP A 109 11.58 4.95 11.89
C ASP A 109 11.13 3.51 11.72
N ALA A 110 9.82 3.26 11.72
CA ALA A 110 9.22 1.95 11.54
C ALA A 110 7.98 2.03 10.63
N ALA A 111 7.62 0.90 10.02
CA ALA A 111 6.40 0.80 9.24
C ALA A 111 5.82 -0.61 9.18
N ALA A 112 4.48 -0.70 9.25
CA ALA A 112 3.74 -1.90 8.96
C ALA A 112 3.51 -1.99 7.44
N VAL A 113 4.20 -2.94 6.78
CA VAL A 113 4.27 -3.06 5.31
C VAL A 113 4.05 -4.50 4.86
N PRO A 114 3.74 -4.74 3.56
CA PRO A 114 3.76 -6.07 2.98
C PRO A 114 5.10 -6.78 3.18
N ALA A 115 5.07 -8.07 3.52
CA ALA A 115 6.26 -8.82 3.91
C ALA A 115 7.35 -8.82 2.82
N ASN A 116 6.99 -9.03 1.55
CA ASN A 116 7.95 -9.02 0.44
C ASN A 116 8.61 -7.64 0.25
N LEU A 117 7.89 -6.57 0.56
CA LEU A 117 8.42 -5.21 0.48
C LEU A 117 9.52 -4.97 1.52
N ALA A 118 9.39 -5.55 2.72
CA ALA A 118 10.44 -5.47 3.73
C ALA A 118 11.76 -6.09 3.23
N ALA A 119 11.71 -7.27 2.58
CA ALA A 119 12.87 -7.88 1.94
C ALA A 119 13.45 -6.98 0.84
N THR A 120 12.59 -6.40 0.01
CA THR A 120 13.01 -5.45 -1.04
C THR A 120 13.66 -4.19 -0.45
N LEU A 121 13.11 -3.66 0.65
CA LEU A 121 13.68 -2.51 1.37
C LEU A 121 15.05 -2.84 1.95
N TYR A 122 15.22 -4.03 2.54
CA TYR A 122 16.51 -4.49 3.03
C TYR A 122 17.58 -4.46 1.94
N GLN A 123 17.28 -4.98 0.75
CA GLN A 123 18.21 -4.95 -0.38
C GLN A 123 18.49 -3.51 -0.86
N LYS A 124 17.46 -2.68 -1.00
CA LYS A 124 17.59 -1.28 -1.46
C LYS A 124 18.35 -0.40 -0.48
N THR A 125 18.22 -0.66 0.82
CA THR A 125 18.91 0.09 1.88
C THR A 125 20.25 -0.53 2.26
N GLN A 126 20.68 -1.60 1.57
CA GLN A 126 21.93 -2.31 1.88
C GLN A 126 21.99 -2.78 3.34
N GLY A 127 20.89 -3.35 3.84
CA GLY A 127 20.80 -3.91 5.18
C GLY A 127 20.49 -2.89 6.30
N GLN A 128 20.08 -1.66 5.98
CA GLN A 128 19.79 -0.63 7.01
C GLN A 128 18.41 -0.77 7.66
N VAL A 129 17.61 -1.76 7.25
CA VAL A 129 16.32 -2.08 7.87
C VAL A 129 16.30 -3.54 8.31
N GLU A 130 15.48 -3.82 9.30
CA GLU A 130 15.22 -5.19 9.81
C GLU A 130 13.73 -5.39 10.07
N VAL A 131 13.28 -6.64 10.15
CA VAL A 131 11.90 -6.99 10.50
C VAL A 131 11.84 -7.31 11.98
N ALA A 132 10.95 -6.63 12.70
CA ALA A 132 10.77 -6.77 14.13
C ALA A 132 9.68 -7.80 14.52
N CYS A 133 8.62 -7.91 13.71
CA CYS A 133 7.58 -8.94 13.91
C CYS A 133 6.79 -9.19 12.61
N ILE A 134 6.19 -10.38 12.50
CA ILE A 134 5.05 -10.62 11.62
C ILE A 134 3.81 -10.09 12.34
N ASN A 135 3.01 -9.27 11.66
CA ASN A 135 1.81 -8.66 12.22
C ASN A 135 0.51 -9.14 11.57
N THR A 136 0.60 -9.77 10.40
CA THR A 136 -0.58 -10.21 9.62
C THR A 136 -0.22 -11.43 8.78
N LEU A 137 -0.97 -12.50 8.95
CA LEU A 137 -0.88 -13.69 8.10
C LEU A 137 -1.77 -13.57 6.86
N GLY A 138 -2.23 -14.68 6.28
CA GLY A 138 -3.04 -14.66 5.06
C GLY A 138 -4.40 -14.00 5.27
N VAL A 139 -4.73 -13.00 4.44
CA VAL A 139 -5.97 -12.19 4.53
C VAL A 139 -6.56 -11.89 3.16
N LEU A 140 -6.09 -12.59 2.11
CA LEU A 140 -6.50 -12.37 0.74
C LEU A 140 -7.58 -13.35 0.32
N TYR A 141 -8.61 -12.86 -0.36
CA TYR A 141 -9.72 -13.67 -0.81
C TYR A 141 -10.12 -13.27 -2.23
N ILE A 142 -10.48 -14.25 -3.07
CA ILE A 142 -11.20 -14.00 -4.31
C ILE A 142 -12.68 -13.90 -3.98
N VAL A 143 -13.29 -12.78 -4.29
CA VAL A 143 -14.74 -12.59 -4.22
C VAL A 143 -15.33 -12.59 -5.63
N GLU A 144 -16.56 -13.08 -5.76
CA GLU A 144 -17.27 -13.16 -7.02
C GLU A 144 -18.74 -12.77 -6.84
N ASN A 145 -19.21 -11.91 -7.75
CA ASN A 145 -20.64 -11.69 -7.94
C ASN A 145 -21.16 -12.66 -9.02
N GLY A 146 -21.45 -13.87 -8.61
CA GLY A 146 -21.76 -15.01 -9.46
C GLY A 146 -21.48 -16.32 -8.74
N ASP A 147 -21.43 -17.42 -9.49
CA ASP A 147 -21.18 -18.77 -8.99
C ASP A 147 -20.29 -19.63 -9.91
N THR A 148 -19.49 -18.97 -10.77
CA THR A 148 -18.68 -19.64 -11.79
C THR A 148 -17.33 -20.11 -11.26
N VAL A 149 -16.77 -19.45 -10.24
CA VAL A 149 -15.47 -19.76 -9.67
C VAL A 149 -15.64 -20.74 -8.49
N GLN A 150 -15.29 -22.01 -8.69
CA GLN A 150 -15.30 -23.06 -7.67
C GLN A 150 -13.87 -23.54 -7.33
N SER A 151 -12.90 -23.21 -8.19
CA SER A 151 -11.49 -23.54 -8.05
C SER A 151 -10.62 -22.50 -8.75
N VAL A 152 -9.31 -22.52 -8.50
CA VAL A 152 -8.35 -21.65 -9.18
C VAL A 152 -8.41 -21.83 -10.71
N ALA A 153 -8.67 -23.04 -11.19
CA ALA A 153 -8.74 -23.33 -12.63
C ALA A 153 -9.88 -22.59 -13.35
N ASP A 154 -10.96 -22.25 -12.64
CA ASP A 154 -12.10 -21.52 -13.19
C ASP A 154 -11.81 -20.03 -13.44
N LEU A 155 -10.67 -19.55 -12.95
CA LEU A 155 -10.19 -18.19 -13.22
C LEU A 155 -9.67 -18.02 -14.65
N LYS A 156 -9.52 -19.11 -15.42
CA LYS A 156 -9.06 -19.03 -16.81
C LYS A 156 -10.00 -18.19 -17.67
N GLY A 157 -9.45 -17.20 -18.36
CA GLY A 157 -10.19 -16.24 -19.21
C GLY A 157 -10.92 -15.15 -18.43
N GLN A 158 -10.82 -15.13 -17.11
CA GLN A 158 -11.48 -14.14 -16.26
C GLN A 158 -10.65 -12.85 -16.10
N THR A 159 -11.35 -11.76 -15.78
CA THR A 159 -10.72 -10.52 -15.33
C THR A 159 -10.80 -10.47 -13.80
N ILE A 160 -9.66 -10.30 -13.17
CA ILE A 160 -9.52 -10.22 -11.70
C ILE A 160 -9.05 -8.82 -11.36
N VAL A 161 -9.88 -8.06 -10.63
CA VAL A 161 -9.49 -6.75 -10.10
C VAL A 161 -8.81 -6.95 -8.75
N THR A 162 -7.67 -6.32 -8.54
CA THR A 162 -6.90 -6.43 -7.28
C THR A 162 -6.09 -5.16 -7.01
N THR A 163 -5.29 -5.18 -5.96
CA THR A 163 -4.36 -4.10 -5.58
C THR A 163 -2.97 -4.65 -5.32
N GLY A 164 -2.05 -3.77 -4.93
CA GLY A 164 -0.75 -4.19 -4.43
C GLY A 164 0.20 -4.71 -5.52
N LYS A 165 0.21 -4.06 -6.68
CA LYS A 165 1.20 -4.35 -7.73
C LYS A 165 2.61 -4.20 -7.18
N GLY A 166 3.48 -5.20 -7.39
CA GLY A 166 4.84 -5.27 -6.85
C GLY A 166 4.90 -5.63 -5.35
N THR A 167 3.78 -6.04 -4.74
CA THR A 167 3.70 -6.43 -3.33
C THR A 167 3.04 -7.79 -3.15
N THR A 168 2.94 -8.28 -1.91
CA THR A 168 2.40 -9.60 -1.54
C THR A 168 1.14 -10.00 -2.34
N PRO A 169 0.10 -9.16 -2.50
CA PRO A 169 -1.09 -9.57 -3.24
C PRO A 169 -0.81 -10.02 -4.68
N GLU A 170 0.02 -9.30 -5.42
CA GLU A 170 0.38 -9.69 -6.78
C GLU A 170 1.11 -11.04 -6.81
N TYR A 171 2.16 -11.17 -6.01
CA TYR A 171 3.00 -12.37 -6.04
C TYR A 171 2.24 -13.61 -5.59
N VAL A 172 1.38 -13.51 -4.57
CA VAL A 172 0.51 -14.59 -4.13
C VAL A 172 -0.44 -15.03 -5.23
N LEU A 173 -1.15 -14.08 -5.87
CA LEU A 173 -2.08 -14.40 -6.95
C LEU A 173 -1.36 -15.10 -8.10
N ARG A 174 -0.25 -14.52 -8.57
CA ARG A 174 0.53 -15.05 -9.70
C ARG A 174 1.10 -16.43 -9.39
N TYR A 175 1.62 -16.63 -8.17
CA TYR A 175 2.15 -17.93 -7.74
C TYR A 175 1.06 -19.00 -7.70
N VAL A 176 -0.07 -18.72 -7.05
CA VAL A 176 -1.20 -19.67 -6.96
C VAL A 176 -1.74 -20.02 -8.34
N LEU A 177 -1.90 -19.03 -9.24
CA LEU A 177 -2.31 -19.27 -10.64
C LEU A 177 -1.32 -20.21 -11.33
N SER A 178 -0.03 -19.90 -11.28
CA SER A 178 1.03 -20.68 -11.96
C SER A 178 1.11 -22.12 -11.44
N GLN A 179 1.01 -22.32 -10.13
CA GLN A 179 1.04 -23.66 -9.52
C GLN A 179 -0.20 -24.49 -9.87
N ASN A 180 -1.31 -23.84 -10.25
CA ASN A 180 -2.53 -24.49 -10.75
C ASN A 180 -2.56 -24.58 -12.28
N GLY A 181 -1.43 -24.34 -12.96
CA GLY A 181 -1.29 -24.53 -14.41
C GLY A 181 -1.89 -23.39 -15.26
N LEU A 182 -2.13 -22.23 -14.68
CA LEU A 182 -2.56 -21.02 -15.39
C LEU A 182 -1.37 -20.06 -15.57
N ASP A 183 -1.18 -19.57 -16.79
CA ASP A 183 -0.24 -18.48 -17.05
C ASP A 183 -0.87 -17.14 -16.62
N PRO A 184 -0.33 -16.47 -15.57
CA PRO A 184 -0.92 -15.23 -15.07
C PRO A 184 -0.85 -14.05 -16.07
N ASP A 185 -0.06 -14.16 -17.14
CA ASP A 185 0.06 -13.12 -18.17
C ASP A 185 -0.75 -13.44 -19.44
N ALA A 186 -1.16 -14.71 -19.62
CA ALA A 186 -1.86 -15.14 -20.83
C ALA A 186 -3.26 -15.71 -20.57
N ASP A 187 -3.46 -16.40 -19.43
CA ASP A 187 -4.70 -17.11 -19.13
C ASP A 187 -5.71 -16.30 -18.32
N VAL A 188 -5.28 -15.21 -17.68
CA VAL A 188 -6.14 -14.30 -16.89
C VAL A 188 -5.83 -12.84 -17.24
N ASN A 189 -6.79 -11.95 -16.97
CA ASN A 189 -6.56 -10.51 -17.10
C ASN A 189 -6.54 -9.89 -15.69
N ILE A 190 -5.35 -9.56 -15.16
CA ILE A 190 -5.22 -8.96 -13.84
C ILE A 190 -5.20 -7.44 -13.97
N VAL A 191 -6.17 -6.78 -13.34
CA VAL A 191 -6.32 -5.32 -13.32
C VAL A 191 -5.94 -4.81 -11.92
N TYR A 192 -4.89 -3.99 -11.86
CA TYR A 192 -4.41 -3.44 -10.59
C TYR A 192 -4.99 -2.05 -10.34
N CYS A 193 -5.61 -1.88 -9.18
CA CYS A 193 -6.01 -0.60 -8.63
C CYS A 193 -4.91 -0.04 -7.73
N SER A 194 -4.89 1.28 -7.55
CA SER A 194 -3.91 1.95 -6.68
C SER A 194 -4.12 1.61 -5.21
N GLU A 195 -5.40 1.50 -4.79
CA GLU A 195 -5.79 1.21 -3.41
C GLU A 195 -6.92 0.16 -3.34
N ALA A 196 -7.04 -0.51 -2.19
CA ALA A 196 -8.12 -1.48 -1.96
C ALA A 196 -9.52 -0.84 -1.97
N THR A 197 -9.63 0.42 -1.59
CA THR A 197 -10.86 1.22 -1.68
C THR A 197 -11.33 1.40 -3.11
N GLU A 198 -10.42 1.57 -4.07
CA GLU A 198 -10.73 1.66 -5.49
C GLU A 198 -11.25 0.32 -6.02
N ALA A 199 -10.56 -0.79 -5.72
CA ALA A 199 -10.98 -2.13 -6.11
C ALA A 199 -12.37 -2.47 -5.53
N LEU A 200 -12.61 -2.16 -4.25
CA LEU A 200 -13.93 -2.29 -3.60
C LEU A 200 -15.00 -1.48 -4.34
N SER A 201 -14.69 -0.24 -4.73
CA SER A 201 -15.63 0.62 -5.45
C SER A 201 -16.02 0.06 -6.81
N GLN A 202 -15.08 -0.59 -7.53
CA GLN A 202 -15.38 -1.27 -8.80
C GLN A 202 -16.33 -2.46 -8.62
N VAL A 203 -16.14 -3.25 -7.54
CA VAL A 203 -17.06 -4.34 -7.20
C VAL A 203 -18.45 -3.80 -6.86
N GLN A 204 -18.53 -2.75 -6.03
CA GLN A 204 -19.80 -2.11 -5.65
C GLN A 204 -20.55 -1.51 -6.84
N ALA A 205 -19.84 -0.96 -7.79
CA ALA A 205 -20.42 -0.39 -9.02
C ALA A 205 -20.79 -1.46 -10.07
N GLY A 206 -20.52 -2.75 -9.81
CA GLY A 206 -20.73 -3.85 -10.76
C GLY A 206 -19.80 -3.79 -11.98
N GLN A 207 -18.70 -3.06 -11.88
CA GLN A 207 -17.67 -2.97 -12.92
C GLN A 207 -16.69 -4.14 -12.87
N ALA A 208 -16.53 -4.76 -11.70
CA ALA A 208 -15.79 -5.99 -11.49
C ALA A 208 -16.72 -7.08 -10.94
N THR A 209 -16.78 -8.22 -11.61
CA THR A 209 -17.51 -9.42 -11.14
C THR A 209 -16.63 -10.30 -10.27
N ILE A 210 -15.31 -10.30 -10.50
CA ILE A 210 -14.32 -11.05 -9.71
C ILE A 210 -13.26 -10.06 -9.23
N ALA A 211 -12.95 -10.11 -7.94
CA ALA A 211 -11.87 -9.32 -7.37
C ALA A 211 -11.10 -10.13 -6.33
N MET A 212 -9.80 -9.89 -6.21
CA MET A 212 -9.03 -10.33 -5.05
C MET A 212 -8.84 -9.13 -4.12
N LEU A 213 -9.39 -9.26 -2.92
CA LEU A 213 -9.40 -8.21 -1.90
C LEU A 213 -8.80 -8.73 -0.59
N PRO A 214 -8.15 -7.87 0.20
CA PRO A 214 -7.81 -8.20 1.58
C PRO A 214 -9.01 -7.97 2.52
N GLN A 215 -9.00 -8.58 3.70
CA GLN A 215 -9.78 -8.06 4.82
C GLN A 215 -9.25 -6.66 5.23
N PRO A 216 -10.08 -5.77 5.72
CA PRO A 216 -11.54 -5.84 5.95
C PRO A 216 -12.40 -5.52 4.72
N PHE A 217 -11.79 -5.29 3.56
CA PHE A 217 -12.50 -4.90 2.33
C PHE A 217 -13.42 -5.99 1.81
N VAL A 218 -13.05 -7.27 1.99
CA VAL A 218 -13.91 -8.42 1.68
C VAL A 218 -15.21 -8.34 2.49
N THR A 219 -15.12 -8.21 3.81
CA THR A 219 -16.31 -8.09 4.69
C THR A 219 -17.16 -6.88 4.32
N THR A 220 -16.54 -5.77 3.96
CA THR A 220 -17.25 -4.57 3.51
C THR A 220 -17.98 -4.83 2.19
N ALA A 221 -17.32 -5.45 1.20
CA ALA A 221 -17.91 -5.80 -0.08
C ALA A 221 -19.12 -6.74 0.09
N LEU A 222 -18.97 -7.82 0.85
CA LEU A 222 -20.02 -8.79 1.15
C LEU A 222 -21.24 -8.18 1.82
N SER A 223 -21.04 -7.12 2.64
CA SER A 223 -22.14 -6.44 3.33
C SER A 223 -22.90 -5.46 2.45
N GLN A 224 -22.35 -5.06 1.31
CA GLN A 224 -22.88 -3.97 0.49
C GLN A 224 -23.29 -4.40 -0.91
N VAL A 225 -22.82 -5.55 -1.38
CA VAL A 225 -23.11 -6.07 -2.72
C VAL A 225 -23.92 -7.36 -2.59
N GLU A 226 -25.19 -7.29 -3.00
CA GLU A 226 -26.07 -8.45 -2.99
C GLU A 226 -25.57 -9.52 -3.97
N GLY A 227 -25.54 -10.78 -3.52
CA GLY A 227 -25.08 -11.91 -4.33
C GLY A 227 -23.56 -12.08 -4.40
N LEU A 228 -22.79 -11.16 -3.83
CA LEU A 228 -21.33 -11.34 -3.72
C LEU A 228 -21.01 -12.45 -2.72
N ARG A 229 -20.05 -13.30 -3.05
CA ARG A 229 -19.56 -14.37 -2.18
C ARG A 229 -18.04 -14.42 -2.16
N VAL A 230 -17.48 -15.02 -1.13
CA VAL A 230 -16.09 -15.51 -1.18
C VAL A 230 -16.09 -16.76 -2.07
N ALA A 231 -15.31 -16.70 -3.14
CA ALA A 231 -15.12 -17.82 -4.07
C ALA A 231 -13.91 -18.67 -3.67
N LEU A 232 -12.78 -18.04 -3.31
CA LEU A 232 -11.56 -18.72 -2.89
C LEU A 232 -10.94 -18.00 -1.69
N ASP A 233 -10.48 -18.76 -0.71
CA ASP A 233 -9.57 -18.31 0.34
C ASP A 233 -8.12 -18.50 -0.18
N MET A 234 -7.42 -17.40 -0.41
CA MET A 234 -6.07 -17.46 -0.97
C MET A 234 -5.04 -17.99 0.03
N ASN A 235 -5.33 -17.96 1.33
CA ASN A 235 -4.49 -18.59 2.34
C ASN A 235 -4.55 -20.11 2.23
N GLU A 236 -5.77 -20.68 2.07
CA GLU A 236 -5.95 -22.10 1.82
C GLU A 236 -5.32 -22.53 0.48
N GLU A 237 -5.55 -21.75 -0.57
CA GLU A 237 -4.97 -22.04 -1.89
C GLU A 237 -3.43 -21.97 -1.88
N TRP A 238 -2.87 -21.00 -1.16
CA TRP A 238 -1.43 -20.90 -0.95
C TRP A 238 -0.87 -22.11 -0.21
N GLN A 239 -1.48 -22.52 0.91
CA GLN A 239 -1.02 -23.66 1.68
C GLN A 239 -1.00 -24.96 0.87
N LYS A 240 -1.99 -25.17 -0.03
CA LYS A 240 -2.07 -26.34 -0.91
C LYS A 240 -0.85 -26.44 -1.85
N VAL A 241 -0.30 -25.32 -2.29
CA VAL A 241 0.74 -25.30 -3.34
C VAL A 241 2.12 -24.90 -2.82
N ALA A 242 2.23 -24.14 -1.76
CA ALA A 242 3.49 -23.65 -1.20
C ALA A 242 3.97 -24.47 0.00
N GLY A 243 3.05 -25.07 0.77
CA GLY A 243 3.38 -25.81 1.98
C GLY A 243 3.95 -24.95 3.12
N SER A 244 3.81 -23.62 3.03
CA SER A 244 4.28 -22.64 4.01
C SER A 244 3.17 -21.71 4.44
N GLN A 245 3.37 -20.97 5.53
CA GLN A 245 2.49 -19.87 5.92
C GLN A 245 2.46 -18.78 4.85
N LEU A 246 1.29 -18.22 4.60
CA LEU A 246 1.16 -16.98 3.83
C LEU A 246 1.37 -15.81 4.79
N VAL A 247 2.49 -15.09 4.64
CA VAL A 247 2.78 -13.90 5.44
C VAL A 247 2.41 -12.66 4.63
N THR A 248 1.40 -11.93 5.08
CA THR A 248 0.93 -10.73 4.38
C THR A 248 1.68 -9.49 4.84
N GLY A 249 1.84 -9.30 6.15
CA GLY A 249 2.39 -8.09 6.72
C GLY A 249 3.40 -8.30 7.82
N VAL A 250 4.34 -7.35 7.90
CA VAL A 250 5.38 -7.29 8.92
C VAL A 250 5.56 -5.85 9.43
N LEU A 251 6.16 -5.70 10.59
CA LEU A 251 6.74 -4.45 11.03
C LEU A 251 8.21 -4.41 10.61
N VAL A 252 8.56 -3.48 9.73
CA VAL A 252 9.95 -3.16 9.40
C VAL A 252 10.39 -1.95 10.21
N VAL A 253 11.65 -1.93 10.65
CA VAL A 253 12.26 -0.85 11.43
C VAL A 253 13.63 -0.51 10.86
N ARG A 254 14.06 0.73 11.00
CA ARG A 254 15.42 1.16 10.67
C ARG A 254 16.36 0.77 11.79
N LYS A 255 17.52 0.20 11.47
CA LYS A 255 18.53 -0.22 12.46
C LYS A 255 19.05 0.96 13.31
N ASP A 256 19.27 2.12 12.66
CA ASP A 256 19.73 3.33 13.37
C ASP A 256 18.69 3.87 14.37
N ALA A 257 17.39 3.68 14.13
CA ALA A 257 16.36 4.05 15.10
C ALA A 257 16.35 3.10 16.32
N VAL A 258 16.55 1.79 16.09
CA VAL A 258 16.72 0.82 17.17
C VAL A 258 18.00 1.08 17.98
N GLU A 259 19.12 1.34 17.29
CA GLU A 259 20.41 1.63 17.93
C GLU A 259 20.39 2.92 18.77
N ALA A 260 19.57 3.91 18.37
CA ALA A 260 19.44 5.18 19.08
C ALA A 260 18.81 5.01 20.47
N ASP A 261 17.80 4.16 20.62
CA ASP A 261 17.13 3.85 21.89
C ASP A 261 16.51 2.43 21.84
N PRO A 262 17.32 1.39 22.12
CA PRO A 262 16.86 0.01 22.11
C PRO A 262 15.76 -0.29 23.14
N ASP A 263 15.83 0.38 24.29
CA ASP A 263 14.86 0.16 25.39
C ASP A 263 13.49 0.74 24.99
N ALA A 264 13.45 1.94 24.41
CA ALA A 264 12.22 2.53 23.92
C ALA A 264 11.61 1.72 22.75
N PHE A 265 12.45 1.11 21.91
CA PHE A 265 11.95 0.23 20.85
C PHE A 265 11.35 -1.07 21.41
N GLU A 266 11.97 -1.69 22.40
CA GLU A 266 11.39 -2.86 23.08
C GLU A 266 10.09 -2.51 23.83
N GLU A 267 9.98 -1.32 24.43
CA GLU A 267 8.73 -0.84 25.02
C GLU A 267 7.62 -0.69 23.95
N PHE A 268 7.95 -0.13 22.80
CA PHE A 268 7.04 -0.08 21.65
C PHE A 268 6.56 -1.47 21.22
N LEU A 269 7.47 -2.44 21.09
CA LEU A 269 7.11 -3.82 20.71
C LEU A 269 6.24 -4.51 21.75
N ASN A 270 6.47 -4.26 23.05
CA ASN A 270 5.62 -4.77 24.12
C ASN A 270 4.22 -4.14 24.08
N GLY A 271 4.13 -2.83 23.83
CA GLY A 271 2.86 -2.14 23.61
C GLY A 271 2.12 -2.67 22.37
N TYR A 272 2.86 -2.96 21.30
CA TYR A 272 2.29 -3.54 20.09
C TYR A 272 1.74 -4.94 20.34
N ALA A 273 2.47 -5.80 21.05
CA ALA A 273 2.00 -7.13 21.43
C ALA A 273 0.67 -7.07 22.22
N ALA A 274 0.60 -6.17 23.21
CA ALA A 274 -0.63 -5.95 23.99
C ALA A 274 -1.78 -5.42 23.10
N SER A 275 -1.47 -4.55 22.15
CA SER A 275 -2.45 -4.04 21.19
C SER A 275 -3.02 -5.14 20.28
N VAL A 276 -2.17 -6.06 19.82
CA VAL A 276 -2.60 -7.24 19.03
C VAL A 276 -3.45 -8.19 19.87
N GLU A 277 -3.08 -8.42 21.14
CA GLU A 277 -3.91 -9.22 22.06
C GLU A 277 -5.30 -8.59 22.23
N ALA A 278 -5.36 -7.27 22.45
CA ALA A 278 -6.63 -6.55 22.53
C ALA A 278 -7.43 -6.66 21.20
N ALA A 279 -6.78 -6.56 20.06
CA ALA A 279 -7.44 -6.70 18.76
C ALA A 279 -8.09 -8.06 18.55
N ASN A 280 -7.58 -9.11 19.19
CA ASN A 280 -8.10 -10.48 19.12
C ASN A 280 -9.09 -10.81 20.25
N THR A 281 -9.11 -10.08 21.35
CA THR A 281 -9.92 -10.39 22.54
C THR A 281 -11.03 -9.37 22.81
N ASP A 282 -10.81 -8.09 22.51
CA ASP A 282 -11.79 -7.01 22.56
C ASP A 282 -12.17 -6.54 21.16
N LEU A 283 -12.95 -7.36 20.47
CA LEU A 283 -13.39 -7.07 19.10
C LEU A 283 -14.25 -5.80 19.01
N GLU A 284 -15.05 -5.48 20.05
CA GLU A 284 -15.93 -4.31 20.06
C GLU A 284 -15.13 -3.03 20.22
N GLY A 285 -14.22 -2.97 21.21
CA GLY A 285 -13.35 -1.82 21.44
C GLY A 285 -12.42 -1.57 20.26
N THR A 286 -11.74 -2.60 19.78
CA THR A 286 -10.85 -2.50 18.61
C THR A 286 -11.61 -2.08 17.36
N ALA A 287 -12.83 -2.58 17.13
CA ALA A 287 -13.65 -2.18 16.00
C ALA A 287 -14.04 -0.70 16.02
N ALA A 288 -14.35 -0.16 17.20
CA ALA A 288 -14.62 1.27 17.38
C ALA A 288 -13.40 2.13 17.04
N LEU A 289 -12.19 1.69 17.43
CA LEU A 289 -10.94 2.36 17.07
C LEU A 289 -10.65 2.28 15.58
N CYS A 290 -10.90 1.13 14.92
CA CYS A 290 -10.76 1.01 13.47
C CYS A 290 -11.66 1.99 12.70
N GLU A 291 -12.86 2.30 13.21
CA GLU A 291 -13.74 3.36 12.66
C GLU A 291 -13.16 4.76 12.96
N THR A 292 -12.73 4.99 14.20
CA THR A 292 -12.17 6.27 14.65
C THR A 292 -10.95 6.68 13.83
N TYR A 293 -10.04 5.73 13.56
CA TYR A 293 -8.84 5.96 12.75
C TYR A 293 -9.08 5.82 11.23
N GLY A 294 -10.31 5.57 10.80
CA GLY A 294 -10.70 5.56 9.39
C GLY A 294 -10.13 4.39 8.59
N ILE A 295 -9.82 3.26 9.24
CA ILE A 295 -9.40 2.01 8.58
C ILE A 295 -10.62 1.33 7.96
N VAL A 296 -11.74 1.34 8.69
CA VAL A 296 -13.02 0.78 8.26
C VAL A 296 -14.11 1.84 8.43
N PRO A 297 -15.06 1.97 7.50
CA PRO A 297 -16.04 3.04 7.55
C PRO A 297 -17.07 2.94 8.71
N LYS A 298 -17.19 1.75 9.34
CA LYS A 298 -18.12 1.49 10.46
C LYS A 298 -17.56 0.40 11.37
N ALA A 299 -17.64 0.62 12.68
CA ALA A 299 -17.24 -0.34 13.70
C ALA A 299 -17.89 -1.74 13.53
N ALA A 300 -19.18 -1.77 13.17
CA ALA A 300 -19.88 -3.04 12.94
C ALA A 300 -19.31 -3.88 11.79
N LEU A 301 -18.67 -3.25 10.80
CA LEU A 301 -17.94 -3.95 9.73
C LEU A 301 -16.59 -4.43 10.22
N ALA A 302 -15.86 -3.58 10.96
CA ALA A 302 -14.59 -3.95 11.57
C ALA A 302 -14.76 -5.14 12.51
N GLN A 303 -15.77 -5.13 13.38
CA GLN A 303 -16.06 -6.22 14.32
C GLN A 303 -16.28 -7.57 13.62
N LYS A 304 -16.93 -7.55 12.44
CA LYS A 304 -17.11 -8.77 11.63
C LYS A 304 -15.82 -9.20 10.91
N ALA A 305 -14.98 -8.25 10.52
CA ALA A 305 -13.78 -8.54 9.76
C ALA A 305 -12.60 -8.97 10.65
N LEU A 306 -12.50 -8.48 11.87
CA LEU A 306 -11.37 -8.73 12.77
C LEU A 306 -11.00 -10.20 12.92
N PRO A 307 -11.95 -11.14 13.12
CA PRO A 307 -11.61 -12.57 13.22
C PRO A 307 -10.97 -13.16 11.96
N GLU A 308 -11.22 -12.53 10.80
CA GLU A 308 -10.73 -12.98 9.49
C GLU A 308 -9.48 -12.20 9.05
N CYS A 309 -8.99 -11.27 9.88
CA CYS A 309 -7.83 -10.44 9.57
C CYS A 309 -6.49 -11.10 9.93
N ASN A 310 -6.51 -12.27 10.57
CA ASN A 310 -5.32 -13.04 10.97
C ASN A 310 -4.23 -12.15 11.57
N ILE A 311 -4.63 -11.25 12.50
CA ILE A 311 -3.75 -10.32 13.19
C ILE A 311 -2.93 -11.11 14.21
N VAL A 312 -1.61 -11.06 14.08
CA VAL A 312 -0.67 -11.80 14.93
C VAL A 312 0.46 -10.88 15.41
N PHE A 313 1.22 -11.35 16.38
CA PHE A 313 2.47 -10.74 16.81
C PHE A 313 3.52 -11.83 16.99
N GLU A 314 4.22 -12.17 15.91
CA GLU A 314 5.22 -13.22 15.90
C GLU A 314 6.61 -12.64 15.81
N ARG A 315 7.51 -13.04 16.72
CA ARG A 315 8.91 -12.58 16.84
C ARG A 315 9.87 -13.75 16.91
N GLY A 316 11.17 -13.44 16.87
CA GLY A 316 12.25 -14.39 17.12
C GLY A 316 12.32 -15.50 16.08
N GLU A 317 12.73 -16.69 16.50
CA GLU A 317 12.99 -17.83 15.60
C GLU A 317 11.74 -18.28 14.79
N GLN A 318 10.54 -18.13 15.35
CA GLN A 318 9.29 -18.46 14.62
C GLN A 318 9.11 -17.49 13.45
N MET A 319 9.18 -16.18 13.70
CA MET A 319 9.12 -15.14 12.67
C MET A 319 10.15 -15.41 11.56
N LYS A 320 11.40 -15.68 11.92
CA LYS A 320 12.47 -15.96 10.94
C LYS A 320 12.14 -17.19 10.11
N THR A 321 11.70 -18.27 10.74
CA THR A 321 11.37 -19.52 10.06
C THR A 321 10.25 -19.30 9.05
N ASP A 322 9.18 -18.63 9.43
CA ASP A 322 8.02 -18.39 8.56
C ASP A 322 8.37 -17.44 7.42
N LEU A 323 9.15 -16.38 7.68
CA LEU A 323 9.60 -15.46 6.65
C LEU A 323 10.58 -16.09 5.68
N VAL A 324 11.54 -16.89 6.16
CA VAL A 324 12.50 -17.60 5.27
C VAL A 324 11.74 -18.53 4.34
N ASN A 325 10.81 -19.33 4.86
CA ASN A 325 10.00 -20.24 4.05
C ASN A 325 9.14 -19.48 3.03
N TYR A 326 8.48 -18.42 3.45
CA TYR A 326 7.65 -17.59 2.58
C TYR A 326 8.50 -16.92 1.48
N PHE A 327 9.62 -16.27 1.84
CA PHE A 327 10.50 -15.61 0.87
C PHE A 327 11.16 -16.58 -0.09
N GLN A 328 11.47 -17.80 0.35
CA GLN A 328 12.06 -18.82 -0.55
C GLN A 328 11.08 -19.17 -1.67
N VAL A 329 9.79 -19.35 -1.34
CA VAL A 329 8.75 -19.61 -2.34
C VAL A 329 8.66 -18.46 -3.35
N LEU A 330 8.67 -17.21 -2.86
CA LEU A 330 8.62 -16.04 -3.73
C LEU A 330 9.89 -15.92 -4.59
N TYR A 331 11.07 -16.10 -3.98
CA TYR A 331 12.36 -16.02 -4.66
C TYR A 331 12.50 -17.05 -5.78
N ASP A 332 12.07 -18.29 -5.52
CA ASP A 332 12.14 -19.37 -6.52
C ASP A 332 11.19 -19.11 -7.70
N ALA A 333 10.06 -18.44 -7.46
CA ALA A 333 9.12 -18.05 -8.50
C ALA A 333 9.57 -16.80 -9.28
N ASP A 334 10.02 -15.78 -8.56
CA ASP A 334 10.52 -14.52 -9.11
C ASP A 334 11.47 -13.84 -8.11
N PRO A 335 12.80 -13.91 -8.32
CA PRO A 335 13.77 -13.27 -7.42
C PRO A 335 13.54 -11.79 -7.18
N SER A 336 12.93 -11.07 -8.14
CA SER A 336 12.66 -9.64 -8.00
C SER A 336 11.62 -9.34 -6.91
N SER A 337 10.78 -10.31 -6.58
CA SER A 337 9.74 -10.21 -5.54
C SER A 337 10.30 -9.89 -4.15
N VAL A 338 11.52 -10.33 -3.88
CA VAL A 338 12.25 -10.09 -2.62
C VAL A 338 13.49 -9.18 -2.80
N GLY A 339 13.52 -8.43 -3.90
CA GLY A 339 14.60 -7.47 -4.18
C GLY A 339 15.85 -8.09 -4.83
N GLY A 340 15.77 -9.29 -5.41
CA GLY A 340 16.82 -9.93 -6.18
C GLY A 340 17.71 -10.90 -5.39
N ALA A 341 17.62 -10.91 -4.06
CA ALA A 341 18.35 -11.84 -3.19
C ALA A 341 17.57 -12.09 -1.90
N MET A 342 17.76 -13.27 -1.32
CA MET A 342 17.23 -13.57 0.02
C MET A 342 17.87 -12.65 1.05
N PRO A 343 17.10 -12.12 2.04
CA PRO A 343 17.68 -11.37 3.15
C PRO A 343 18.67 -12.21 3.96
N ALA A 344 19.72 -11.57 4.48
CA ALA A 344 20.69 -12.20 5.38
C ALA A 344 20.17 -12.27 6.84
N ASP A 345 20.92 -12.93 7.72
CA ASP A 345 20.51 -13.17 9.10
C ASP A 345 20.25 -11.87 9.88
N ASP A 346 20.96 -10.80 9.59
CA ASP A 346 20.82 -9.49 10.23
C ASP A 346 19.56 -8.70 9.80
N PHE A 347 18.73 -9.30 8.98
CA PHE A 347 17.40 -8.79 8.62
C PHE A 347 16.36 -9.06 9.71
N TYR A 348 16.59 -10.02 10.60
CA TYR A 348 15.61 -10.49 11.59
C TYR A 348 15.98 -9.96 12.99
N TYR A 349 15.22 -8.99 13.48
CA TYR A 349 15.45 -8.39 14.77
C TYR A 349 15.29 -9.39 15.93
N GLY A 350 16.29 -9.45 16.82
CA GLY A 350 16.23 -10.28 18.03
C GLY A 350 16.41 -11.78 17.79
N VAL A 351 17.06 -12.17 16.66
CA VAL A 351 17.35 -13.58 16.31
C VAL A 351 18.84 -13.81 16.18
#